data_064fa16fe4a5a86d297c98e94c7547f4
#
_entry.id   064fa16fe4a5a86d297c98e94c7547f4
#
_cell.length_a   1.000
_cell.length_b   1.000
_cell.length_c   1.000
_cell.angle_alpha   90.00
_cell.angle_beta   90.00
_cell.angle_gamma   90.00
#
_symmetry.space_group_name_H-M   'P 1'
#
loop_
_entity.id
_entity.type
_entity.pdbx_description
1 polymer ?
#
loop_
_entity_poly.entity_id
_entity_poly.type
_entity_poly.pdbx_seq_one_letter_code
_entity_poly.pdbx_strand_id
1 'polypeptide(L)'
;VIKLLKEKKGEGYIDTVVIIIAAMMVIAFAVKIFPVFVAKNQLNTYANEIMRTAEISGRVGTEVSAKVESLKDQTGISPAISWQANYISGTNKVQLNDEITVTVTKTVDIGFFSFGSFPIELKSKATGRSEVYWK
;
A
#
# COMPACT_ATOMS: atom_id res chain seq x y z
N VAL A 1 38.59 -22.11 -32.55
CA VAL A 1 37.30 -22.43 -32.40
C VAL A 1 36.70 -21.44 -31.81
N ILE A 2 37.45 -21.29 -31.09
CA ILE A 2 37.01 -20.34 -30.24
C ILE A 2 36.87 -19.06 -30.94
N LYS A 3 37.74 -18.79 -31.91
CA LYS A 3 37.60 -17.58 -32.67
C LYS A 3 36.35 -17.55 -33.52
N LEU A 4 36.12 -18.62 -34.23
CA LEU A 4 34.90 -18.71 -35.03
C LEU A 4 33.68 -18.80 -34.18
N LEU A 5 33.77 -19.56 -33.13
CA LEU A 5 32.69 -19.60 -32.18
C LEU A 5 32.50 -18.27 -31.50
N LYS A 6 33.57 -17.55 -31.30
CA LYS A 6 33.49 -16.23 -30.79
C LYS A 6 32.87 -15.29 -31.78
N GLU A 7 33.18 -15.44 -33.04
CA GLU A 7 32.64 -14.54 -34.03
C GLU A 7 31.16 -14.74 -34.28
N LYS A 8 30.71 -15.99 -34.31
CA LYS A 8 29.31 -16.26 -34.57
C LYS A 8 28.62 -16.95 -33.41
N LYS A 9 29.17 -18.09 -33.01
CA LYS A 9 28.54 -18.81 -31.91
C LYS A 9 28.84 -18.16 -30.57
N GLY A 10 30.04 -17.60 -30.43
CA GLY A 10 30.40 -16.89 -29.23
C GLY A 10 29.55 -15.67 -29.03
N GLU A 11 29.29 -14.94 -30.09
CA GLU A 11 28.41 -13.80 -30.03
C GLU A 11 26.98 -14.22 -29.70
N GLY A 12 26.52 -15.32 -30.31
CA GLY A 12 25.22 -15.85 -30.00
C GLY A 12 25.10 -16.30 -28.56
N TYR A 13 26.14 -16.90 -28.01
CA TYR A 13 26.16 -17.29 -26.61
C TYR A 13 26.16 -16.07 -25.70
N ILE A 14 26.94 -15.06 -26.05
CA ILE A 14 27.03 -13.84 -25.29
C ILE A 14 25.67 -13.15 -25.27
N ASP A 15 25.02 -13.05 -26.42
CA ASP A 15 23.69 -12.47 -26.52
C ASP A 15 22.67 -13.25 -25.69
N THR A 16 22.75 -14.58 -25.75
CA THR A 16 21.88 -15.44 -24.96
C THR A 16 22.10 -15.23 -23.46
N VAL A 17 23.36 -15.15 -23.03
CA VAL A 17 23.70 -14.94 -21.63
C VAL A 17 23.22 -13.56 -21.17
N VAL A 18 23.41 -12.55 -21.99
CA VAL A 18 22.91 -11.19 -21.66
C VAL A 18 21.40 -11.18 -21.53
N ILE A 19 20.71 -11.85 -22.41
CA ILE A 19 19.24 -11.94 -22.35
C ILE A 19 18.80 -12.65 -21.09
N ILE A 20 19.48 -13.75 -20.74
CA ILE A 20 19.16 -14.51 -19.54
C ILE A 20 19.40 -13.65 -18.29
N ILE A 21 20.52 -12.95 -18.24
CA ILE A 21 20.83 -12.09 -17.12
C ILE A 21 19.80 -10.97 -17.00
N ALA A 22 19.45 -10.35 -18.13
CA ALA A 22 18.44 -9.30 -18.15
C ALA A 22 17.09 -9.83 -17.66
N ALA A 23 16.70 -11.02 -18.11
CA ALA A 23 15.45 -11.65 -17.69
C ALA A 23 15.48 -11.94 -16.19
N MET A 24 16.59 -12.44 -15.68
CA MET A 24 16.74 -12.69 -14.25
C MET A 24 16.65 -11.41 -13.44
N MET A 25 17.24 -10.34 -13.93
CA MET A 25 17.17 -9.04 -13.27
C MET A 25 15.74 -8.52 -13.23
N VAL A 26 15.01 -8.65 -14.32
CA VAL A 26 13.60 -8.24 -14.39
C VAL A 26 12.77 -9.06 -13.40
N ILE A 27 12.99 -10.37 -13.33
CA ILE A 27 12.28 -11.24 -12.42
C ILE A 27 12.62 -10.87 -10.97
N ALA A 28 13.90 -10.67 -10.67
CA ALA A 28 14.33 -10.28 -9.33
C ALA A 28 13.70 -8.95 -8.92
N PHE A 29 13.66 -8.00 -9.84
CA PHE A 29 13.04 -6.71 -9.60
C PHE A 29 11.53 -6.87 -9.34
N ALA A 30 10.86 -7.68 -10.14
CA ALA A 30 9.44 -7.94 -9.97
C ALA A 30 9.14 -8.58 -8.61
N VAL A 31 9.98 -9.55 -8.19
CA VAL A 31 9.84 -10.19 -6.89
C VAL A 31 10.01 -9.18 -5.75
N LYS A 32 10.90 -8.21 -5.92
CA LYS A 32 11.10 -7.17 -4.91
C LYS A 32 9.97 -6.15 -4.87
N ILE A 33 9.34 -5.89 -6.00
CA ILE A 33 8.24 -4.93 -6.09
C ILE A 33 6.91 -5.53 -5.67
N PHE A 34 6.72 -6.81 -5.89
CA PHE A 34 5.45 -7.48 -5.60
C PHE A 34 4.94 -7.20 -4.18
N PRO A 35 5.76 -7.28 -3.12
CA PRO A 35 5.29 -6.96 -1.77
C PRO A 35 4.77 -5.52 -1.63
N VAL A 36 5.29 -4.59 -2.44
CA VAL A 36 4.82 -3.20 -2.43
C VAL A 36 3.38 -3.13 -2.93
N PHE A 37 3.06 -3.85 -4.00
CA PHE A 37 1.69 -3.92 -4.51
C PHE A 37 0.75 -4.56 -3.50
N VAL A 38 1.18 -5.63 -2.85
CA VAL A 38 0.39 -6.28 -1.81
C VAL A 38 0.13 -5.31 -0.66
N ALA A 39 1.17 -4.59 -0.22
CA ALA A 39 1.03 -3.61 0.86
C ALA A 39 0.09 -2.50 0.46
N LYS A 40 0.16 -2.02 -0.78
CA LYS A 40 -0.74 -0.97 -1.28
C LYS A 40 -2.19 -1.45 -1.28
N ASN A 41 -2.43 -2.68 -1.73
CA ASN A 41 -3.77 -3.26 -1.71
C ASN A 41 -4.29 -3.42 -0.29
N GLN A 42 -3.44 -3.83 0.64
CA GLN A 42 -3.80 -3.91 2.05
C GLN A 42 -4.17 -2.53 2.61
N LEU A 43 -3.41 -1.50 2.25
CA LEU A 43 -3.72 -0.14 2.67
C LEU A 43 -5.05 0.33 2.09
N ASN A 44 -5.31 0.04 0.82
CA ASN A 44 -6.59 0.41 0.20
C ASN A 44 -7.76 -0.25 0.91
N THR A 45 -7.64 -1.55 1.20
CA THR A 45 -8.65 -2.28 1.94
C THR A 45 -8.82 -1.71 3.35
N TYR A 46 -7.70 -1.43 4.00
CA TYR A 46 -7.69 -0.86 5.35
C TYR A 46 -8.45 0.49 5.37
N ALA A 47 -8.10 1.38 4.45
CA ALA A 47 -8.75 2.69 4.36
C ALA A 47 -10.25 2.56 4.10
N ASN A 48 -10.64 1.69 3.16
CA ASN A 48 -12.04 1.49 2.82
C ASN A 48 -12.84 0.90 3.97
N GLU A 49 -12.27 -0.06 4.67
CA GLU A 49 -12.94 -0.71 5.80
C GLU A 49 -13.15 0.26 6.97
N ILE A 50 -12.13 1.02 7.34
CA ILE A 50 -12.29 1.98 8.44
C ILE A 50 -13.18 3.15 8.02
N MET A 51 -13.15 3.53 6.75
CA MET A 51 -14.05 4.56 6.24
C MET A 51 -15.49 4.08 6.32
N ARG A 52 -15.76 2.86 5.93
CA ARG A 52 -17.12 2.31 6.00
C ARG A 52 -17.62 2.30 7.44
N THR A 53 -16.78 1.94 8.37
CA THR A 53 -17.13 1.96 9.80
C THR A 53 -17.44 3.38 10.26
N ALA A 54 -16.65 4.37 9.84
CA ALA A 54 -16.88 5.76 10.17
C ALA A 54 -18.19 6.27 9.57
N GLU A 55 -18.49 5.89 8.32
CA GLU A 55 -19.75 6.27 7.68
C GLU A 55 -20.96 5.74 8.45
N ILE A 56 -20.92 4.47 8.79
CA ILE A 56 -22.05 3.81 9.47
C ILE A 56 -22.22 4.35 10.88
N SER A 57 -21.13 4.58 11.61
CA SER A 57 -21.21 5.10 12.97
C SER A 57 -21.40 6.60 13.03
N GLY A 58 -21.10 7.30 11.94
CA GLY A 58 -21.21 8.74 11.88
C GLY A 58 -20.21 9.48 12.75
N ARG A 59 -19.16 8.81 13.20
CA ARG A 59 -18.13 9.41 14.04
C ARG A 59 -16.81 8.65 13.92
N VAL A 60 -15.74 9.32 14.30
CA VAL A 60 -14.43 8.70 14.38
C VAL A 60 -14.16 8.42 15.84
N GLY A 61 -14.68 7.32 16.36
CA GLY A 61 -14.64 6.97 17.77
C GLY A 61 -14.28 5.52 18.02
N THR A 62 -14.87 4.96 19.06
CA THR A 62 -14.54 3.59 19.50
C THR A 62 -14.83 2.53 18.45
N GLU A 63 -15.86 2.71 17.64
CA GLU A 63 -16.19 1.76 16.57
C GLU A 63 -15.07 1.69 15.54
N VAL A 64 -14.54 2.84 15.17
CA VAL A 64 -13.42 2.93 14.24
C VAL A 64 -12.15 2.35 14.87
N SER A 65 -11.89 2.65 16.13
CA SER A 65 -10.73 2.10 16.83
C SER A 65 -10.79 0.59 16.92
N ALA A 66 -11.96 0.03 17.20
CA ALA A 66 -12.16 -1.42 17.23
C ALA A 66 -11.91 -2.04 15.86
N LYS A 67 -12.37 -1.39 14.80
CA LYS A 67 -12.12 -1.87 13.44
C LYS A 67 -10.63 -1.82 13.09
N VAL A 68 -9.94 -0.77 13.50
CA VAL A 68 -8.50 -0.64 13.31
C VAL A 68 -7.75 -1.79 13.99
N GLU A 69 -8.10 -2.11 15.23
CA GLU A 69 -7.47 -3.23 15.93
C GLU A 69 -7.74 -4.55 15.22
N SER A 70 -8.97 -4.77 14.76
CA SER A 70 -9.33 -5.97 14.01
C SER A 70 -8.49 -6.08 12.74
N LEU A 71 -8.33 -4.99 12.00
CA LEU A 71 -7.55 -4.98 10.77
C LEU A 71 -6.06 -5.19 11.02
N LYS A 72 -5.54 -4.65 12.13
CA LYS A 72 -4.15 -4.92 12.52
C LYS A 72 -3.92 -6.42 12.74
N ASP A 73 -4.86 -7.07 13.42
CA ASP A 73 -4.77 -8.51 13.66
C ASP A 73 -4.88 -9.31 12.35
N GLN A 74 -5.75 -8.90 11.45
CA GLN A 74 -5.96 -9.59 10.18
C GLN A 74 -4.84 -9.40 9.18
N THR A 75 -4.31 -8.19 9.07
CA THR A 75 -3.31 -7.84 8.06
C THR A 75 -1.88 -7.86 8.59
N GLY A 76 -1.71 -7.72 9.89
CA GLY A 76 -0.38 -7.62 10.50
C GLY A 76 0.30 -6.28 10.26
N ILE A 77 -0.39 -5.28 9.72
CA ILE A 77 0.18 -3.96 9.48
C ILE A 77 -0.48 -2.92 10.38
N SER A 78 0.32 -1.92 10.77
CA SER A 78 -0.12 -0.81 11.62
C SER A 78 0.22 0.50 10.95
N PRO A 79 -0.56 0.91 9.94
CA PRO A 79 -0.26 2.16 9.25
C PRO A 79 -0.59 3.38 10.10
N ALA A 80 0.02 4.51 9.78
CA ALA A 80 -0.36 5.79 10.33
C ALA A 80 -1.70 6.21 9.74
N ILE A 81 -2.61 6.69 10.56
CA ILE A 81 -3.96 7.02 10.14
C ILE A 81 -4.22 8.49 10.45
N SER A 82 -4.73 9.20 9.45
CA SER A 82 -5.08 10.62 9.57
C SER A 82 -6.50 10.82 9.09
N TRP A 83 -7.29 11.58 9.84
CA TRP A 83 -8.68 11.85 9.53
C TRP A 83 -8.90 13.33 9.23
N GLN A 84 -9.75 13.61 8.25
CA GLN A 84 -10.21 14.95 7.97
C GLN A 84 -11.74 14.93 7.83
N ALA A 85 -12.41 15.74 8.62
CA ALA A 85 -13.86 15.84 8.57
C ALA A 85 -14.30 17.12 9.25
N ASN A 86 -15.50 17.56 8.94
CA ASN A 86 -16.14 18.68 9.63
C ASN A 86 -16.89 18.15 10.84
N TYR A 87 -16.16 18.02 11.95
CA TYR A 87 -16.75 17.49 13.17
C TYR A 87 -17.72 18.48 13.79
N ILE A 88 -18.78 17.95 14.38
CA ILE A 88 -19.67 18.74 15.21
C ILE A 88 -18.84 19.27 16.39
N SER A 89 -18.95 20.58 16.64
CA SER A 89 -18.12 21.27 17.62
C SER A 89 -18.03 20.52 18.96
N GLY A 90 -16.81 20.30 19.41
CA GLY A 90 -16.56 19.62 20.68
C GLY A 90 -16.77 18.10 20.66
N THR A 91 -16.97 17.52 19.49
CA THR A 91 -17.25 16.08 19.36
C THR A 91 -16.41 15.44 18.26
N ASN A 92 -16.44 14.12 18.19
CA ASN A 92 -15.87 13.36 17.08
C ASN A 92 -16.94 12.90 16.08
N LYS A 93 -18.13 13.47 16.18
CA LYS A 93 -19.28 13.11 15.35
C LYS A 93 -19.30 13.95 14.08
N VAL A 94 -19.79 13.34 13.01
CA VAL A 94 -19.95 14.00 11.71
C VAL A 94 -21.42 13.94 11.34
N GLN A 95 -21.96 15.10 10.96
CA GLN A 95 -23.38 15.18 10.61
C GLN A 95 -23.68 14.44 9.32
N LEU A 96 -24.92 14.00 9.18
CA LEU A 96 -25.40 13.28 8.02
C LEU A 96 -24.96 13.97 6.72
N ASN A 97 -24.41 13.19 5.81
CA ASN A 97 -24.00 13.61 4.48
C ASN A 97 -22.76 14.52 4.43
N ASP A 98 -22.16 14.84 5.56
CA ASP A 98 -20.89 15.55 5.56
C ASP A 98 -19.75 14.60 5.22
N GLU A 99 -18.76 15.13 4.52
CA GLU A 99 -17.67 14.35 3.99
C GLU A 99 -16.65 13.98 5.08
N ILE A 100 -16.20 12.73 5.03
CA ILE A 100 -15.14 12.21 5.89
C ILE A 100 -14.04 11.70 4.98
N THR A 101 -12.82 12.07 5.28
CA THR A 101 -11.65 11.59 4.53
C THR A 101 -10.66 10.94 5.50
N VAL A 102 -10.19 9.76 5.16
CA VAL A 102 -9.13 9.09 5.90
C VAL A 102 -7.94 8.86 4.99
N THR A 103 -6.75 9.09 5.52
CA THR A 103 -5.49 8.78 4.83
C THR A 103 -4.72 7.79 5.69
N VAL A 104 -4.36 6.67 5.12
CA VAL A 104 -3.51 5.67 5.77
C VAL A 104 -2.17 5.65 5.06
N THR A 105 -1.10 5.65 5.83
CA THR A 105 0.26 5.75 5.33
C THR A 105 1.11 4.66 5.93
N LYS A 106 1.92 4.02 5.09
CA LYS A 106 2.88 3.03 5.55
C LYS A 106 4.15 3.16 4.73
N THR A 107 5.30 3.09 5.39
CA THR A 107 6.58 3.05 4.71
C THR A 107 7.01 1.61 4.54
N VAL A 108 7.37 1.25 3.32
CA VAL A 108 7.88 -0.08 2.98
C VAL A 108 9.29 0.07 2.45
N ASP A 109 10.22 -0.72 3.00
CA ASP A 109 11.60 -0.70 2.55
C ASP A 109 11.78 -1.73 1.45
N ILE A 110 12.30 -1.30 0.31
CA ILE A 110 12.70 -2.20 -0.76
C ILE A 110 14.19 -2.40 -0.66
N GLY A 111 14.61 -3.61 -0.26
CA GLY A 111 16.01 -3.95 -0.16
C GLY A 111 16.51 -4.57 -1.47
N PHE A 112 17.68 -4.15 -1.92
CA PHE A 112 18.34 -4.73 -3.08
C PHE A 112 19.68 -5.31 -2.63
N PHE A 113 19.64 -6.50 -2.05
CA PHE A 113 20.84 -7.21 -1.61
C PHE A 113 21.71 -6.29 -0.73
N SER A 114 23.01 -6.17 -1.07
CA SER A 114 23.93 -5.32 -0.34
C SER A 114 23.91 -3.86 -0.79
N PHE A 115 23.12 -3.54 -1.80
CA PHE A 115 23.03 -2.16 -2.31
C PHE A 115 22.22 -1.24 -1.41
N GLY A 116 21.63 -1.78 -0.36
CA GLY A 116 20.85 -1.00 0.58
C GLY A 116 19.35 -1.14 0.35
N SER A 117 18.60 -0.35 1.06
CA SER A 117 17.15 -0.36 0.96
C SER A 117 16.65 1.03 0.64
N PHE A 118 15.53 1.09 -0.07
CA PHE A 118 14.88 2.34 -0.42
C PHE A 118 13.53 2.37 0.29
N PRO A 119 13.31 3.33 1.20
CA PRO A 119 11.99 3.47 1.82
C PRO A 119 11.02 4.06 0.81
N ILE A 120 9.88 3.42 0.65
CA ILE A 120 8.80 3.91 -0.18
C ILE A 120 7.60 4.16 0.71
N GLU A 121 7.12 5.38 0.71
CA GLU A 121 5.94 5.73 1.46
C GLU A 121 4.70 5.43 0.62
N LEU A 122 3.86 4.56 1.14
CA LEU A 122 2.60 4.19 0.51
C LEU A 122 1.46 4.89 1.23
N LYS A 123 0.60 5.51 0.47
CA LYS A 123 -0.58 6.19 0.99
C LYS A 123 -1.84 5.66 0.32
N SER A 124 -2.89 5.55 1.08
CA SER A 124 -4.21 5.26 0.55
C SER A 124 -5.20 6.21 1.21
N LYS A 125 -6.06 6.79 0.39
CA LYS A 125 -7.04 7.76 0.83
C LYS A 125 -8.42 7.24 0.48
N ALA A 126 -9.33 7.31 1.44
CA ALA A 126 -10.73 6.98 1.22
C ALA A 126 -11.58 8.15 1.64
N THR A 127 -12.61 8.43 0.88
CA THR A 127 -13.54 9.51 1.16
C THR A 127 -14.95 8.95 1.18
N GLY A 128 -15.72 9.33 2.18
CA GLY A 128 -17.10 8.90 2.32
C GLY A 128 -17.91 9.98 2.99
N ARG A 129 -19.14 9.66 3.32
CA ARG A 129 -20.05 10.60 3.95
C ARG A 129 -20.73 9.94 5.13
N SER A 130 -20.97 10.71 6.18
CA SER A 130 -21.68 10.22 7.35
C SER A 130 -23.09 9.78 6.98
N GLU A 131 -23.50 8.63 7.47
CA GLU A 131 -24.84 8.10 7.26
C GLU A 131 -25.75 8.31 8.48
N VAL A 132 -25.27 9.05 9.48
CA VAL A 132 -25.99 9.24 10.74
C VAL A 132 -26.36 10.71 10.92
N TYR A 133 -27.63 10.95 11.24
CA TYR A 133 -28.10 12.28 11.61
C TYR A 133 -27.99 12.46 13.13
N TRP A 134 -27.22 13.48 13.53
CA TRP A 134 -27.03 13.81 14.94
C TRP A 134 -27.89 15.03 15.30
N LYS A 135 -28.69 14.88 16.31
CA LYS A 135 -29.49 15.99 16.83
C LYS A 135 -28.69 16.91 17.71
#